data_005e5a3584cc2a9de586f9d07cf1b9cb
#
_entry.id   005e5a3584cc2a9de586f9d07cf1b9cb
#
_cell.length_a   1.000
_cell.length_b   1.000
_cell.length_c   1.000
_cell.angle_alpha   90.00
_cell.angle_beta   90.00
_cell.angle_gamma   90.00
#
_symmetry.space_group_name_H-M   'P 1'
#
loop_
_entity.id
_entity.type
_entity.pdbx_description
1 polymer ?
#
loop_
_entity_poly.entity_id
_entity_poly.type
_entity_poly.pdbx_seq_one_letter_code
_entity_poly.pdbx_strand_id
1 'polypeptide(L)'
;AAGAELITGWAEFKDAKTVVVGDTQIEAEFVILANGSVPIELPFMKYGDGVISSREALDIDEKLEHLVVVGGGYIGLELGITHRMLGSEVTIVEAMDSVLPIFDKELRRPLELFMKKNKIKVNTGVFAKGAEKLDNGKIKLNFIDKNHADDESKMQSVEADRILVTVGRRPRSEGLAPTGVALNERGFVKVNNQCQTNMKGVYAIGDVADLGEMLAHVASFQGEMVAEIIAGKDRVYDPVAVPAIVFT
;
A
#
# COMPACT_ATOMS: atom_id res chain seq x y z
N ALA A 1 -20.78 -20.27 -11.90
CA ALA A 1 -19.54 -20.47 -11.11
C ALA A 1 -18.61 -21.41 -11.90
N ALA A 2 -17.34 -21.07 -12.04
CA ALA A 2 -16.37 -21.84 -12.83
C ALA A 2 -15.87 -23.14 -12.12
N GLY A 3 -16.60 -23.64 -11.12
CA GLY A 3 -16.24 -24.83 -10.36
C GLY A 3 -15.14 -24.61 -9.31
N ALA A 4 -14.82 -23.34 -8.99
CA ALA A 4 -13.85 -23.02 -7.94
C ALA A 4 -14.49 -23.20 -6.55
N GLU A 5 -13.74 -23.77 -5.61
CA GLU A 5 -14.09 -23.86 -4.20
C GLU A 5 -13.42 -22.72 -3.43
N LEU A 6 -14.20 -22.05 -2.55
CA LEU A 6 -13.69 -21.02 -1.66
C LEU A 6 -13.56 -21.56 -0.23
N ILE A 7 -12.34 -21.60 0.28
CA ILE A 7 -12.03 -21.95 1.67
C ILE A 7 -11.60 -20.70 2.41
N THR A 8 -12.40 -20.27 3.38
CA THR A 8 -12.15 -19.05 4.15
C THR A 8 -11.32 -19.36 5.39
N GLY A 9 -10.22 -18.63 5.57
CA GLY A 9 -9.35 -18.76 6.73
C GLY A 9 -7.95 -18.20 6.47
N TRP A 10 -7.10 -18.30 7.49
CA TRP A 10 -5.69 -17.97 7.32
C TRP A 10 -4.98 -19.18 6.68
N ALA A 11 -4.48 -18.98 5.46
CA ALA A 11 -3.77 -20.02 4.73
C ALA A 11 -2.28 -20.03 5.12
N GLU A 12 -1.77 -21.20 5.44
CA GLU A 12 -0.35 -21.44 5.68
C GLU A 12 0.23 -22.29 4.54
N PHE A 13 1.18 -21.71 3.82
CA PHE A 13 1.94 -22.46 2.81
C PHE A 13 3.00 -23.33 3.50
N LYS A 14 2.91 -24.63 3.34
CA LYS A 14 3.82 -25.60 3.99
C LYS A 14 4.98 -25.98 3.09
N ASP A 15 4.68 -26.31 1.85
CA ASP A 15 5.62 -26.73 0.81
C ASP A 15 5.02 -26.51 -0.59
N ALA A 16 5.74 -26.93 -1.64
CA ALA A 16 5.34 -26.73 -3.04
C ALA A 16 3.98 -27.34 -3.43
N LYS A 17 3.39 -28.17 -2.58
CA LYS A 17 2.14 -28.90 -2.88
C LYS A 17 1.10 -28.78 -1.78
N THR A 18 1.47 -28.27 -0.61
CA THR A 18 0.63 -28.33 0.58
C THR A 18 0.33 -26.94 1.13
N VAL A 19 -0.96 -26.63 1.23
CA VAL A 19 -1.50 -25.44 1.90
C VAL A 19 -2.43 -25.92 3.01
N VAL A 20 -2.37 -25.28 4.17
CA VAL A 20 -3.23 -25.60 5.33
C VAL A 20 -4.08 -24.37 5.68
N VAL A 21 -5.38 -24.58 5.89
CA VAL A 21 -6.32 -23.57 6.36
C VAL A 21 -7.08 -24.12 7.56
N GLY A 22 -6.71 -23.65 8.76
CA GLY A 22 -7.21 -24.26 10.01
C GLY A 22 -6.87 -25.74 10.08
N ASP A 23 -7.88 -26.60 10.17
CA ASP A 23 -7.70 -28.08 10.21
C ASP A 23 -7.73 -28.73 8.81
N THR A 24 -7.91 -27.93 7.75
CA THR A 24 -8.02 -28.42 6.38
C THR A 24 -6.66 -28.39 5.68
N GLN A 25 -6.16 -29.55 5.27
CA GLN A 25 -4.99 -29.68 4.41
C GLN A 25 -5.44 -29.80 2.95
N ILE A 26 -4.83 -29.00 2.09
CA ILE A 26 -5.07 -28.94 0.65
C ILE A 26 -3.81 -29.39 -0.07
N GLU A 27 -3.92 -30.39 -0.91
CA GLU A 27 -2.84 -30.84 -1.80
C GLU A 27 -3.13 -30.36 -3.22
N ALA A 28 -2.14 -29.74 -3.87
CA ALA A 28 -2.28 -29.19 -5.21
C ALA A 28 -1.04 -29.49 -6.07
N GLU A 29 -1.24 -29.65 -7.36
CA GLU A 29 -0.13 -29.78 -8.32
C GLU A 29 0.56 -28.42 -8.54
N PHE A 30 -0.22 -27.33 -8.52
CA PHE A 30 0.25 -25.95 -8.66
C PHE A 30 -0.27 -25.10 -7.50
N VAL A 31 0.57 -24.20 -7.01
CA VAL A 31 0.21 -23.21 -5.99
C VAL A 31 0.51 -21.81 -6.50
N ILE A 32 -0.45 -20.91 -6.38
CA ILE A 32 -0.27 -19.48 -6.73
C ILE A 32 -0.33 -18.66 -5.46
N LEU A 33 0.79 -18.03 -5.10
CA LEU A 33 0.90 -17.09 -4.00
C LEU A 33 0.38 -15.72 -4.46
N ALA A 34 -0.77 -15.32 -3.97
CA ALA A 34 -1.44 -14.05 -4.29
C ALA A 34 -1.74 -13.25 -3.03
N ASN A 35 -0.82 -13.26 -2.08
CA ASN A 35 -0.97 -12.71 -0.73
C ASN A 35 -1.11 -11.18 -0.71
N GLY A 36 -0.73 -10.51 -1.81
CA GLY A 36 -0.81 -9.06 -1.94
C GLY A 36 0.19 -8.31 -1.07
N SER A 37 -0.20 -7.14 -0.60
CA SER A 37 0.62 -6.23 0.20
C SER A 37 -0.14 -5.69 1.41
N VAL A 38 0.60 -5.08 2.33
CA VAL A 38 0.05 -4.37 3.50
C VAL A 38 0.62 -2.95 3.56
N PRO A 39 -0.13 -1.98 4.13
CA PRO A 39 0.40 -0.65 4.38
C PRO A 39 1.66 -0.69 5.26
N ILE A 40 2.59 0.22 5.01
CA ILE A 40 3.77 0.40 5.86
C ILE A 40 3.35 1.17 7.10
N GLU A 41 3.63 0.59 8.26
CA GLU A 41 3.48 1.24 9.55
C GLU A 41 4.80 1.92 9.94
N LEU A 42 4.71 3.17 10.39
CA LEU A 42 5.90 3.89 10.85
C LEU A 42 6.30 3.40 12.25
N PRO A 43 7.58 3.12 12.53
CA PRO A 43 8.02 2.58 13.82
C PRO A 43 7.64 3.46 15.02
N PHE A 44 7.62 4.78 14.82
CA PHE A 44 7.35 5.80 15.83
C PHE A 44 5.89 6.29 15.82
N MET A 45 5.04 5.75 14.95
CA MET A 45 3.63 6.13 14.82
C MET A 45 2.82 4.90 14.37
N LYS A 46 2.43 4.09 15.36
CA LYS A 46 1.72 2.83 15.15
C LYS A 46 0.25 3.06 14.84
N TYR A 47 -0.35 2.13 14.09
CA TYR A 47 -1.80 2.13 13.89
C TYR A 47 -2.54 1.91 15.21
N GLY A 48 -3.68 2.55 15.36
CA GLY A 48 -4.47 2.62 16.58
C GLY A 48 -4.53 4.03 17.14
N ASP A 49 -5.35 4.25 18.15
CA ASP A 49 -5.57 5.55 18.82
C ASP A 49 -5.82 6.72 17.84
N GLY A 50 -6.47 6.40 16.70
CA GLY A 50 -6.82 7.36 15.64
C GLY A 50 -5.76 7.56 14.56
N VAL A 51 -4.61 6.89 14.65
CA VAL A 51 -3.70 6.71 13.51
C VAL A 51 -4.21 5.52 12.70
N ILE A 52 -4.51 5.74 11.42
CA ILE A 52 -5.20 4.79 10.56
C ILE A 52 -4.43 4.50 9.28
N SER A 53 -4.64 3.33 8.70
CA SER A 53 -4.21 3.00 7.35
C SER A 53 -5.28 3.36 6.31
N SER A 54 -4.95 3.14 5.03
CA SER A 54 -5.91 3.29 3.93
C SER A 54 -7.13 2.37 4.06
N ARG A 55 -7.02 1.25 4.77
CA ARG A 55 -8.13 0.31 4.98
C ARG A 55 -9.19 0.93 5.89
N GLU A 56 -8.78 1.37 7.08
CA GLU A 56 -9.67 2.00 8.05
C GLU A 56 -10.24 3.31 7.50
N ALA A 57 -9.47 4.05 6.68
CA ALA A 57 -9.94 5.28 6.06
C ALA A 57 -11.11 5.06 5.08
N LEU A 58 -11.21 3.88 4.46
CA LEU A 58 -12.33 3.51 3.58
C LEU A 58 -13.59 3.11 4.37
N ASP A 59 -13.44 2.71 5.63
CA ASP A 59 -14.55 2.25 6.49
C ASP A 59 -15.09 3.39 7.40
N ILE A 60 -14.61 4.63 7.26
CA ILE A 60 -15.11 5.77 8.02
C ILE A 60 -16.51 6.15 7.50
N ASP A 61 -17.50 6.02 8.35
CA ASP A 61 -18.91 6.33 8.08
C ASP A 61 -19.37 7.69 8.64
N GLU A 62 -18.48 8.37 9.40
CA GLU A 62 -18.72 9.68 9.98
C GLU A 62 -17.95 10.79 9.25
N LYS A 63 -18.47 12.00 9.28
CA LYS A 63 -17.73 13.17 8.78
C LYS A 63 -16.65 13.57 9.79
N LEU A 64 -15.40 13.55 9.37
CA LEU A 64 -14.30 14.13 10.14
C LEU A 64 -14.30 15.66 10.02
N GLU A 65 -13.99 16.36 11.09
CA GLU A 65 -13.70 17.80 11.02
C GLU A 65 -12.35 18.03 10.31
N HIS A 66 -11.31 17.31 10.74
CA HIS A 66 -9.97 17.44 10.19
C HIS A 66 -9.30 16.05 10.02
N LEU A 67 -8.84 15.77 8.81
CA LEU A 67 -7.99 14.63 8.47
C LEU A 67 -6.57 15.11 8.17
N VAL A 68 -5.58 14.54 8.83
CA VAL A 68 -4.17 14.73 8.47
C VAL A 68 -3.70 13.49 7.71
N VAL A 69 -3.07 13.69 6.56
CA VAL A 69 -2.52 12.63 5.70
C VAL A 69 -1.00 12.70 5.75
N VAL A 70 -0.36 11.62 6.17
CA VAL A 70 1.09 11.45 6.14
C VAL A 70 1.47 10.59 4.94
N GLY A 71 2.09 11.24 3.95
CA GLY A 71 2.42 10.67 2.64
C GLY A 71 1.57 11.25 1.51
N GLY A 72 2.22 11.99 0.61
CA GLY A 72 1.61 12.63 -0.56
C GLY A 72 1.65 11.78 -1.84
N GLY A 73 1.65 10.44 -1.69
CA GLY A 73 1.47 9.49 -2.78
C GLY A 73 0.00 9.39 -3.23
N TYR A 74 -0.27 8.58 -4.28
CA TYR A 74 -1.62 8.47 -4.87
C TYR A 74 -2.68 8.06 -3.84
N ILE A 75 -2.42 7.10 -2.96
CA ILE A 75 -3.39 6.65 -1.94
C ILE A 75 -3.76 7.80 -1.00
N GLY A 76 -2.77 8.53 -0.49
CA GLY A 76 -2.99 9.65 0.43
C GLY A 76 -3.75 10.79 -0.22
N LEU A 77 -3.45 11.08 -1.49
CA LEU A 77 -4.12 12.13 -2.25
C LEU A 77 -5.57 11.76 -2.59
N GLU A 78 -5.81 10.56 -3.10
CA GLU A 78 -7.16 10.10 -3.43
C GLU A 78 -8.08 10.11 -2.20
N LEU A 79 -7.64 9.53 -1.09
CA LEU A 79 -8.42 9.52 0.16
C LEU A 79 -8.54 10.91 0.77
N GLY A 80 -7.45 11.68 0.80
CA GLY A 80 -7.47 13.05 1.32
C GLY A 80 -8.41 13.97 0.53
N ILE A 81 -8.40 13.88 -0.80
CA ILE A 81 -9.31 14.66 -1.66
C ILE A 81 -10.75 14.18 -1.46
N THR A 82 -10.99 12.88 -1.37
CA THR A 82 -12.33 12.34 -1.09
C THR A 82 -12.88 12.90 0.22
N HIS A 83 -12.13 12.85 1.31
CA HIS A 83 -12.54 13.44 2.60
C HIS A 83 -12.74 14.96 2.50
N ARG A 84 -11.90 15.66 1.71
CA ARG A 84 -12.11 17.08 1.45
C ARG A 84 -13.43 17.36 0.74
N MET A 85 -13.79 16.55 -0.25
CA MET A 85 -15.08 16.67 -0.97
C MET A 85 -16.26 16.33 -0.07
N LEU A 86 -16.09 15.44 0.91
CA LEU A 86 -17.06 15.16 1.96
C LEU A 86 -17.15 16.26 3.03
N GLY A 87 -16.32 17.29 2.94
CA GLY A 87 -16.40 18.49 3.76
C GLY A 87 -15.43 18.55 4.96
N SER A 88 -14.47 17.62 5.07
CA SER A 88 -13.41 17.68 6.08
C SER A 88 -12.38 18.75 5.74
N GLU A 89 -11.72 19.36 6.75
CA GLU A 89 -10.41 19.95 6.53
C GLU A 89 -9.39 18.86 6.25
N VAL A 90 -8.42 19.13 5.35
CA VAL A 90 -7.37 18.17 5.03
C VAL A 90 -6.02 18.84 5.04
N THR A 91 -5.08 18.23 5.73
CA THR A 91 -3.67 18.64 5.75
C THR A 91 -2.79 17.46 5.33
N ILE A 92 -1.96 17.66 4.32
CA ILE A 92 -0.99 16.66 3.82
C ILE A 92 0.39 17.03 4.35
N VAL A 93 1.10 16.02 4.85
CA VAL A 93 2.48 16.08 5.35
C VAL A 93 3.31 15.11 4.52
N GLU A 94 4.24 15.63 3.71
CA GLU A 94 5.03 14.86 2.74
C GLU A 94 6.53 15.12 2.93
N ALA A 95 7.29 14.03 3.03
CA ALA A 95 8.73 14.08 3.24
C ALA A 95 9.52 14.56 2.00
N MET A 96 8.99 14.27 0.82
CA MET A 96 9.58 14.69 -0.45
C MET A 96 9.26 16.17 -0.74
N ASP A 97 9.97 16.76 -1.70
CA ASP A 97 9.78 18.17 -2.08
C ASP A 97 8.49 18.45 -2.85
N SER A 98 7.76 17.40 -3.20
CA SER A 98 6.47 17.50 -3.90
C SER A 98 5.61 16.28 -3.62
N VAL A 99 4.31 16.42 -3.75
CA VAL A 99 3.39 15.29 -3.86
C VAL A 99 3.63 14.55 -5.18
N LEU A 100 3.29 13.25 -5.25
CA LEU A 100 3.50 12.39 -6.43
C LEU A 100 4.88 12.57 -7.06
N PRO A 101 5.98 12.41 -6.32
CA PRO A 101 7.33 12.74 -6.80
C PRO A 101 7.77 11.94 -8.04
N ILE A 102 7.13 10.78 -8.28
CA ILE A 102 7.41 9.92 -9.44
C ILE A 102 6.78 10.42 -10.76
N PHE A 103 5.85 11.40 -10.69
CA PHE A 103 5.20 11.98 -11.87
C PHE A 103 5.88 13.28 -12.31
N ASP A 104 5.86 13.54 -13.60
CA ASP A 104 6.37 14.79 -14.17
C ASP A 104 5.63 16.01 -13.63
N LYS A 105 6.33 17.14 -13.55
CA LYS A 105 5.80 18.39 -13.00
C LYS A 105 4.55 18.86 -13.74
N GLU A 106 4.53 18.69 -15.06
CA GLU A 106 3.40 19.05 -15.92
C GLU A 106 2.13 18.28 -15.53
N LEU A 107 2.27 17.01 -15.20
CA LEU A 107 1.16 16.15 -14.77
C LEU A 107 0.69 16.50 -13.35
N ARG A 108 1.59 16.92 -12.45
CA ARG A 108 1.26 17.29 -11.07
C ARG A 108 0.58 18.65 -10.95
N ARG A 109 0.93 19.59 -11.84
CA ARG A 109 0.45 20.99 -11.77
C ARG A 109 -1.07 21.15 -11.70
N PRO A 110 -1.88 20.46 -12.52
CA PRO A 110 -3.34 20.54 -12.41
C PRO A 110 -3.85 20.10 -11.03
N LEU A 111 -3.27 19.04 -10.46
CA LEU A 111 -3.63 18.54 -9.14
C LEU A 111 -3.24 19.51 -8.03
N GLU A 112 -2.05 20.11 -8.09
CA GLU A 112 -1.60 21.12 -7.13
C GLU A 112 -2.54 22.36 -7.13
N LEU A 113 -2.97 22.80 -8.33
CA LEU A 113 -3.95 23.88 -8.46
C LEU A 113 -5.32 23.48 -7.91
N PHE A 114 -5.76 22.25 -8.15
CA PHE A 114 -7.00 21.73 -7.60
C PHE A 114 -6.98 21.69 -6.07
N MET A 115 -5.92 21.16 -5.47
CA MET A 115 -5.74 21.12 -4.02
C MET A 115 -5.77 22.54 -3.41
N LYS A 116 -5.04 23.49 -4.02
CA LYS A 116 -5.05 24.88 -3.59
C LYS A 116 -6.44 25.52 -3.66
N LYS A 117 -7.16 25.33 -4.77
CA LYS A 117 -8.54 25.82 -4.95
C LYS A 117 -9.48 25.25 -3.90
N ASN A 118 -9.31 23.99 -3.53
CA ASN A 118 -10.13 23.30 -2.54
C ASN A 118 -9.58 23.46 -1.09
N LYS A 119 -8.62 24.35 -0.85
CA LYS A 119 -8.07 24.67 0.47
C LYS A 119 -7.48 23.46 1.21
N ILE A 120 -6.94 22.47 0.48
CA ILE A 120 -6.14 21.40 1.06
C ILE A 120 -4.78 22.01 1.42
N LYS A 121 -4.38 21.89 2.68
CA LYS A 121 -3.06 22.34 3.15
C LYS A 121 -2.03 21.28 2.78
N VAL A 122 -0.95 21.66 2.10
CA VAL A 122 0.12 20.74 1.68
C VAL A 122 1.44 21.23 2.24
N ASN A 123 2.06 20.42 3.10
CA ASN A 123 3.40 20.66 3.65
C ASN A 123 4.34 19.60 3.03
N THR A 124 5.24 20.03 2.17
CA THR A 124 6.27 19.21 1.53
C THR A 124 7.64 19.46 2.15
N GLY A 125 8.57 18.52 2.02
CA GLY A 125 9.89 18.64 2.63
C GLY A 125 9.87 18.57 4.15
N VAL A 126 8.87 17.91 4.74
CA VAL A 126 8.70 17.83 6.20
C VAL A 126 8.60 16.37 6.67
N PHE A 127 9.27 16.05 7.75
CA PHE A 127 9.25 14.74 8.36
C PHE A 127 8.24 14.66 9.51
N ALA A 128 7.32 13.71 9.47
CA ALA A 128 6.53 13.32 10.62
C ALA A 128 7.47 12.76 11.71
N LYS A 129 7.22 13.16 12.97
CA LYS A 129 8.06 12.77 14.13
C LYS A 129 7.30 11.95 15.17
N GLY A 130 6.00 11.88 15.08
CA GLY A 130 5.16 11.11 16.00
C GLY A 130 3.77 11.70 16.12
N ALA A 131 2.89 10.91 16.71
CA ALA A 131 1.52 11.31 17.01
C ALA A 131 1.22 11.02 18.48
N GLU A 132 0.42 11.89 19.10
CA GLU A 132 -0.06 11.70 20.49
C GLU A 132 -1.55 11.97 20.57
N LYS A 133 -2.25 11.16 21.35
CA LYS A 133 -3.67 11.35 21.63
C LYS A 133 -3.83 12.44 22.68
N LEU A 134 -4.74 13.37 22.43
CA LEU A 134 -5.04 14.47 23.35
C LEU A 134 -6.28 14.14 24.21
N ASP A 135 -6.42 14.84 25.35
CA ASP A 135 -7.56 14.69 26.26
C ASP A 135 -8.91 15.04 25.61
N ASN A 136 -8.90 15.92 24.60
CA ASN A 136 -10.08 16.28 23.82
C ASN A 136 -10.51 15.22 22.77
N GLY A 137 -9.81 14.06 22.74
CA GLY A 137 -10.05 12.97 21.80
C GLY A 137 -9.43 13.14 20.42
N LYS A 138 -8.84 14.30 20.12
CA LYS A 138 -8.07 14.54 18.89
C LYS A 138 -6.67 13.95 18.99
N ILE A 139 -5.98 13.91 17.86
CA ILE A 139 -4.60 13.44 17.77
C ILE A 139 -3.74 14.59 17.25
N LYS A 140 -2.61 14.80 17.90
CA LYS A 140 -1.63 15.79 17.49
C LYS A 140 -0.50 15.10 16.73
N LEU A 141 -0.31 15.44 15.45
CA LEU A 141 0.85 15.06 14.67
C LEU A 141 1.96 16.10 14.87
N ASN A 142 3.14 15.65 15.25
CA ASN A 142 4.34 16.47 15.27
C ASN A 142 5.14 16.23 13.98
N PHE A 143 5.61 17.32 13.35
CA PHE A 143 6.43 17.25 12.13
C PHE A 143 7.44 18.41 12.09
N ILE A 144 8.48 18.25 11.29
CA ILE A 144 9.57 19.22 11.22
C ILE A 144 10.06 19.36 9.78
N ASP A 145 10.46 20.57 9.39
CA ASP A 145 11.15 20.81 8.12
C ASP A 145 12.43 19.97 8.04
N LYS A 146 12.64 19.30 6.92
CA LYS A 146 13.78 18.38 6.72
C LYS A 146 15.14 19.08 6.86
N ASN A 147 15.22 20.39 6.56
CA ASN A 147 16.43 21.18 6.69
C ASN A 147 16.73 21.54 8.15
N HIS A 148 15.80 21.31 9.06
CA HIS A 148 15.90 21.56 10.49
C HIS A 148 15.65 20.29 11.33
N ALA A 149 15.83 19.13 10.73
CA ALA A 149 15.44 17.84 11.32
C ALA A 149 16.06 17.56 12.71
N ASP A 150 17.19 18.17 13.01
CA ASP A 150 17.93 18.03 14.27
C ASP A 150 17.65 19.19 15.28
N ASP A 151 16.80 20.17 14.92
CA ASP A 151 16.46 21.31 15.76
C ASP A 151 15.02 21.20 16.27
N GLU A 152 14.83 20.55 17.42
CA GLU A 152 13.51 20.36 18.03
C GLU A 152 12.76 21.66 18.31
N SER A 153 13.45 22.81 18.42
CA SER A 153 12.81 24.11 18.60
C SER A 153 11.99 24.56 17.38
N LYS A 154 12.21 23.92 16.23
CA LYS A 154 11.48 24.14 14.96
C LYS A 154 10.32 23.15 14.75
N MET A 155 10.04 22.31 15.76
CA MET A 155 8.92 21.39 15.70
C MET A 155 7.60 22.13 15.48
N GLN A 156 6.83 21.64 14.51
CA GLN A 156 5.48 22.09 14.23
C GLN A 156 4.49 20.97 14.61
N SER A 157 3.26 21.35 14.82
CA SER A 157 2.21 20.37 15.09
C SER A 157 0.88 20.73 14.45
N VAL A 158 0.05 19.73 14.25
CA VAL A 158 -1.33 19.89 13.77
C VAL A 158 -2.22 18.88 14.50
N GLU A 159 -3.41 19.35 14.93
CA GLU A 159 -4.42 18.49 15.55
C GLU A 159 -5.44 18.03 14.51
N ALA A 160 -5.90 16.78 14.63
CA ALA A 160 -6.86 16.16 13.74
C ALA A 160 -7.74 15.13 14.47
N ASP A 161 -8.84 14.74 13.84
CA ASP A 161 -9.67 13.63 14.32
C ASP A 161 -9.03 12.28 13.99
N ARG A 162 -8.36 12.20 12.83
CA ARG A 162 -7.59 11.02 12.41
C ARG A 162 -6.31 11.43 11.67
N ILE A 163 -5.30 10.57 11.78
CA ILE A 163 -4.07 10.65 11.00
C ILE A 163 -4.01 9.44 10.09
N LEU A 164 -4.14 9.66 8.78
CA LEU A 164 -4.01 8.64 7.75
C LEU A 164 -2.56 8.50 7.32
N VAL A 165 -1.96 7.31 7.48
CA VAL A 165 -0.58 7.03 7.09
C VAL A 165 -0.56 6.25 5.77
N THR A 166 0.03 6.86 4.74
CA THR A 166 0.10 6.34 3.36
C THR A 166 1.51 6.48 2.77
N VAL A 167 2.52 6.09 3.56
CA VAL A 167 3.94 6.19 3.20
C VAL A 167 4.46 5.04 2.34
N GLY A 168 3.57 4.21 1.84
CA GLY A 168 3.86 3.08 0.96
C GLY A 168 3.25 1.77 1.42
N ARG A 169 3.57 0.70 0.67
CA ARG A 169 3.12 -0.66 0.93
C ARG A 169 4.32 -1.61 0.91
N ARG A 170 4.22 -2.70 1.62
CA ARG A 170 5.19 -3.80 1.59
C ARG A 170 4.51 -5.11 1.22
N PRO A 171 5.21 -6.05 0.57
CA PRO A 171 4.65 -7.36 0.25
C PRO A 171 4.21 -8.11 1.52
N ARG A 172 3.13 -8.86 1.42
CA ARG A 172 2.69 -9.77 2.49
C ARG A 172 3.33 -11.14 2.27
N SER A 173 4.56 -11.29 2.75
CA SER A 173 5.37 -12.51 2.59
C SER A 173 5.74 -13.17 3.91
N GLU A 174 5.08 -12.77 4.99
CA GLU A 174 5.28 -13.36 6.31
C GLU A 174 4.99 -14.87 6.25
N GLY A 175 5.89 -15.67 6.81
CA GLY A 175 5.75 -17.14 6.84
C GLY A 175 6.21 -17.86 5.57
N LEU A 176 6.55 -17.15 4.48
CA LEU A 176 7.01 -17.79 3.24
C LEU A 176 8.49 -18.21 3.28
N ALA A 177 9.37 -17.41 3.87
CA ALA A 177 10.81 -17.71 3.89
C ALA A 177 11.17 -19.09 4.51
N PRO A 178 10.57 -19.52 5.63
CA PRO A 178 10.85 -20.84 6.21
C PRO A 178 10.46 -22.02 5.32
N THR A 179 9.59 -21.82 4.34
CA THR A 179 9.14 -22.87 3.40
C THR A 179 10.11 -23.09 2.24
N GLY A 180 11.16 -22.25 2.13
CA GLY A 180 12.14 -22.29 1.04
C GLY A 180 11.80 -21.41 -0.16
N VAL A 181 10.70 -20.64 -0.11
CA VAL A 181 10.40 -19.61 -1.13
C VAL A 181 11.43 -18.51 -1.04
N ALA A 182 12.09 -18.20 -2.15
CA ALA A 182 13.12 -17.16 -2.21
C ALA A 182 12.50 -15.77 -2.18
N LEU A 183 12.94 -14.95 -1.22
CA LEU A 183 12.59 -13.55 -1.12
C LEU A 183 13.77 -12.64 -1.51
N ASN A 184 13.48 -11.43 -1.99
CA ASN A 184 14.49 -10.39 -2.13
C ASN A 184 14.68 -9.62 -0.81
N GLU A 185 15.61 -8.66 -0.76
CA GLU A 185 15.92 -7.86 0.43
C GLU A 185 14.73 -7.00 0.91
N ARG A 186 13.79 -6.68 0.02
CA ARG A 186 12.57 -5.92 0.32
C ARG A 186 11.39 -6.81 0.71
N GLY A 187 11.58 -8.14 0.76
CA GLY A 187 10.58 -9.12 1.15
C GLY A 187 9.66 -9.58 0.02
N PHE A 188 9.87 -9.17 -1.23
CA PHE A 188 9.09 -9.70 -2.37
C PHE A 188 9.52 -11.12 -2.71
N VAL A 189 8.56 -11.93 -3.14
CA VAL A 189 8.84 -13.28 -3.68
C VAL A 189 9.55 -13.13 -5.01
N LYS A 190 10.76 -13.70 -5.10
CA LYS A 190 11.53 -13.73 -6.35
C LYS A 190 10.85 -14.63 -7.37
N VAL A 191 10.60 -14.08 -8.55
CA VAL A 191 10.00 -14.81 -9.68
C VAL A 191 10.74 -14.50 -10.98
N ASN A 192 10.57 -15.38 -11.97
CA ASN A 192 10.97 -15.08 -13.34
C ASN A 192 9.83 -14.35 -14.09
N ASN A 193 10.03 -14.06 -15.38
CA ASN A 193 9.03 -13.39 -16.22
C ASN A 193 7.76 -14.24 -16.54
N GLN A 194 7.70 -15.47 -16.06
CA GLN A 194 6.52 -16.34 -16.06
C GLN A 194 5.85 -16.42 -14.68
N CYS A 195 6.20 -15.54 -13.76
CA CYS A 195 5.77 -15.56 -12.36
C CYS A 195 6.15 -16.84 -11.58
N GLN A 196 7.08 -17.66 -12.09
CA GLN A 196 7.55 -18.87 -11.43
C GLN A 196 8.53 -18.52 -10.32
N THR A 197 8.34 -19.10 -9.15
CA THR A 197 9.28 -19.03 -8.03
C THR A 197 10.47 -19.99 -8.22
N ASN A 198 11.37 -20.03 -7.25
CA ASN A 198 12.41 -21.04 -7.18
C ASN A 198 11.89 -22.48 -6.89
N MET A 199 10.62 -22.63 -6.53
CA MET A 199 9.99 -23.92 -6.24
C MET A 199 9.15 -24.36 -7.43
N LYS A 200 9.38 -25.60 -7.92
CA LYS A 200 8.64 -26.15 -9.05
C LYS A 200 7.15 -26.24 -8.76
N GLY A 201 6.32 -25.71 -9.66
CA GLY A 201 4.86 -25.68 -9.53
C GLY A 201 4.33 -24.56 -8.63
N VAL A 202 5.21 -23.70 -8.09
CA VAL A 202 4.82 -22.57 -7.26
C VAL A 202 5.04 -21.26 -8.01
N TYR A 203 4.00 -20.47 -8.12
CA TYR A 203 3.97 -19.15 -8.75
C TYR A 203 3.69 -18.07 -7.71
N ALA A 204 4.08 -16.83 -7.98
CA ALA A 204 3.65 -15.67 -7.20
C ALA A 204 3.24 -14.53 -8.13
N ILE A 205 2.14 -13.85 -7.80
CA ILE A 205 1.53 -12.80 -8.62
C ILE A 205 1.11 -11.59 -7.79
N GLY A 206 0.95 -10.45 -8.46
CA GLY A 206 0.52 -9.20 -7.83
C GLY A 206 1.55 -8.64 -6.85
N ASP A 207 1.07 -7.88 -5.87
CA ASP A 207 1.91 -7.07 -4.97
C ASP A 207 2.95 -7.87 -4.16
N VAL A 208 2.80 -9.17 -4.02
CA VAL A 208 3.77 -10.02 -3.31
C VAL A 208 4.96 -10.44 -4.19
N ALA A 209 4.79 -10.43 -5.51
CA ALA A 209 5.80 -10.85 -6.47
C ALA A 209 6.81 -9.72 -6.81
N ASP A 210 8.07 -10.07 -6.99
CA ASP A 210 9.12 -9.15 -7.47
C ASP A 210 9.06 -9.03 -9.01
N LEU A 211 7.90 -8.62 -9.53
CA LEU A 211 7.66 -8.50 -10.97
C LEU A 211 6.56 -7.47 -11.26
N GLY A 212 6.97 -6.31 -11.76
CA GLY A 212 6.06 -5.22 -12.10
C GLY A 212 5.67 -4.34 -10.93
N GLU A 213 4.67 -3.51 -11.14
CA GLU A 213 4.21 -2.52 -10.17
C GLU A 213 3.09 -3.08 -9.28
N MET A 214 2.97 -2.56 -8.05
CA MET A 214 1.87 -2.91 -7.13
C MET A 214 0.55 -2.26 -7.61
N LEU A 215 -0.04 -2.79 -8.68
CA LEU A 215 -1.26 -2.29 -9.31
C LEU A 215 -2.24 -3.45 -9.55
N ALA A 216 -3.52 -3.22 -9.27
CA ALA A 216 -4.55 -4.25 -9.38
C ALA A 216 -4.65 -4.87 -10.78
N HIS A 217 -4.53 -4.05 -11.83
CA HIS A 217 -4.57 -4.55 -13.21
C HIS A 217 -3.31 -5.34 -13.61
N VAL A 218 -2.15 -5.04 -13.01
CA VAL A 218 -0.94 -5.88 -13.16
C VAL A 218 -1.16 -7.25 -12.53
N ALA A 219 -1.69 -7.28 -11.31
CA ALA A 219 -2.02 -8.52 -10.62
C ALA A 219 -3.03 -9.38 -11.40
N SER A 220 -4.08 -8.76 -11.97
CA SER A 220 -5.08 -9.43 -12.80
C SER A 220 -4.45 -10.03 -14.07
N PHE A 221 -3.64 -9.25 -14.77
CA PHE A 221 -2.93 -9.72 -15.96
C PHE A 221 -2.00 -10.90 -15.63
N GLN A 222 -1.22 -10.80 -14.53
CA GLN A 222 -0.35 -11.90 -14.10
C GLN A 222 -1.15 -13.14 -13.73
N GLY A 223 -2.33 -13.00 -13.08
CA GLY A 223 -3.20 -14.11 -12.75
C GLY A 223 -3.71 -14.86 -13.97
N GLU A 224 -4.21 -14.15 -14.98
CA GLU A 224 -4.63 -14.72 -16.25
C GLU A 224 -3.47 -15.42 -16.97
N MET A 225 -2.32 -14.75 -17.05
CA MET A 225 -1.11 -15.27 -17.66
C MET A 225 -0.65 -16.59 -17.00
N VAL A 226 -0.60 -16.63 -15.67
CA VAL A 226 -0.19 -17.84 -14.93
C VAL A 226 -1.19 -18.98 -15.14
N ALA A 227 -2.50 -18.70 -15.18
CA ALA A 227 -3.50 -19.71 -15.48
C ALA A 227 -3.31 -20.29 -16.89
N GLU A 228 -2.98 -19.46 -17.88
CA GLU A 228 -2.66 -19.89 -19.23
C GLU A 228 -1.37 -20.73 -19.31
N ILE A 229 -0.33 -20.36 -18.53
CA ILE A 229 0.93 -21.12 -18.44
C ILE A 229 0.67 -22.50 -17.84
N ILE A 230 -0.11 -22.59 -16.77
CA ILE A 230 -0.51 -23.86 -16.15
C ILE A 230 -1.30 -24.72 -17.13
N ALA A 231 -2.11 -24.11 -18.00
CA ALA A 231 -2.83 -24.78 -19.07
C ALA A 231 -1.95 -25.15 -20.29
N GLY A 232 -0.63 -24.93 -20.23
CA GLY A 232 0.34 -25.33 -21.27
C GLY A 232 0.60 -24.29 -22.35
N LYS A 233 0.16 -23.03 -22.17
CA LYS A 233 0.52 -21.94 -23.10
C LYS A 233 1.88 -21.36 -22.77
N ASP A 234 2.63 -20.96 -23.79
CA ASP A 234 3.87 -20.21 -23.60
C ASP A 234 3.54 -18.71 -23.50
N ARG A 235 3.65 -18.16 -22.30
CA ARG A 235 3.39 -16.76 -21.99
C ARG A 235 4.51 -16.20 -21.11
N VAL A 236 4.79 -14.91 -21.28
CA VAL A 236 5.74 -14.15 -20.46
C VAL A 236 5.17 -12.79 -20.12
N TYR A 237 5.56 -12.24 -18.98
CA TYR A 237 5.28 -10.88 -18.58
C TYR A 237 6.28 -9.96 -19.28
N ASP A 238 5.83 -9.32 -20.35
CA ASP A 238 6.59 -8.38 -21.17
C ASP A 238 5.67 -7.22 -21.64
N PRO A 239 5.18 -6.38 -20.73
CA PRO A 239 4.27 -5.30 -21.07
C PRO A 239 5.04 -4.17 -21.79
N VAL A 240 4.51 -3.68 -22.91
CA VAL A 240 5.03 -2.50 -23.60
C VAL A 240 4.86 -1.24 -22.74
N ALA A 241 3.78 -1.14 -22.01
CA ALA A 241 3.50 -0.06 -21.07
C ALA A 241 2.54 -0.54 -19.96
N VAL A 242 2.73 -0.01 -18.76
CA VAL A 242 1.83 -0.21 -17.63
C VAL A 242 1.28 1.16 -17.23
N PRO A 243 -0.03 1.42 -17.35
CA PRO A 243 -0.60 2.71 -16.97
C PRO A 243 -0.60 2.87 -15.45
N ALA A 244 -0.04 3.99 -14.96
CA ALA A 244 -0.16 4.41 -13.57
C ALA A 244 -1.16 5.57 -13.51
N ILE A 245 -2.30 5.37 -12.85
CA ILE A 245 -3.40 6.32 -12.81
C ILE A 245 -3.61 6.80 -11.38
N VAL A 246 -3.86 8.10 -11.23
CA VAL A 246 -4.26 8.71 -9.96
C VAL A 246 -5.65 9.31 -10.16
N PHE A 247 -6.62 8.82 -9.40
CA PHE A 247 -8.01 9.28 -9.46
C PHE A 247 -8.22 10.48 -8.51
N THR A 248 -7.99 11.70 -9.01
CA THR A 248 -8.08 12.94 -8.24
C THR A 248 -8.91 14.01 -8.95
#